data_dada6d104d7ef40f628249bf27f82bfc
#
_entry.id   dada6d104d7ef40f628249bf27f82bfc
#
_cell.length_a   1.000
_cell.length_b   1.000
_cell.length_c   1.000
_cell.angle_alpha   90.00
_cell.angle_beta   90.00
_cell.angle_gamma   90.00
#
_symmetry.space_group_name_H-M   'P 1'
#
loop_
_entity.id
_entity.type
_entity.pdbx_description
1 polymer ?
#
loop_
_entity_poly.entity_id
_entity_poly.type
_entity_poly.pdbx_seq_one_letter_code
_entity_poly.pdbx_strand_id
1 'polypeptide(L)'
;MAKSLLRKINVDGSIYLWKTGHYHLKEFKHSECAERVTVYLKDYKNSPIHIHFRLEDNSYLPEDLAKSNWFINWGCLQNKNKVVNLNRPGVIKILIRYFISKEWNPETSKTPYHYYSGLKLLSELDFPEGIN
;
A
#
# COMPACT_ATOMS: atom_id res chain seq x y z
N MET A 1 -19.55 -9.08 -12.74
CA MET A 1 -18.23 -8.52 -12.40
C MET A 1 -18.00 -8.57 -10.89
N ALA A 2 -16.88 -9.12 -10.50
CA ALA A 2 -16.56 -9.19 -9.09
C ALA A 2 -16.20 -7.79 -8.57
N LYS A 3 -16.82 -7.42 -7.48
CA LYS A 3 -16.47 -6.17 -6.81
C LYS A 3 -15.42 -6.44 -5.74
N SER A 4 -14.46 -5.56 -5.63
CA SER A 4 -13.55 -5.61 -4.51
C SER A 4 -14.33 -5.31 -3.24
N LEU A 5 -14.30 -6.24 -2.32
CA LEU A 5 -14.99 -6.05 -1.05
C LEU A 5 -14.10 -5.29 -0.09
N LEU A 6 -14.67 -4.26 0.54
CA LEU A 6 -13.99 -3.55 1.61
C LEU A 6 -13.98 -4.45 2.84
N ARG A 7 -12.82 -4.55 3.45
CA ARG A 7 -12.63 -5.34 4.67
C ARG A 7 -12.51 -4.39 5.85
N LYS A 8 -12.99 -4.83 7.01
CA LYS A 8 -12.89 -4.03 8.23
C LYS A 8 -11.64 -4.39 9.00
N ILE A 9 -11.04 -3.40 9.62
CA ILE A 9 -9.93 -3.60 10.54
C ILE A 9 -10.01 -2.58 11.66
N ASN A 10 -9.74 -3.03 12.89
CA ASN A 10 -9.67 -2.14 14.04
C ASN A 10 -8.19 -1.82 14.30
N VAL A 11 -7.87 -0.54 14.29
CA VAL A 11 -6.51 -0.09 14.58
C VAL A 11 -6.61 0.94 15.69
N ASP A 12 -6.08 0.57 16.84
CA ASP A 12 -6.03 1.48 18.00
C ASP A 12 -7.38 2.07 18.37
N GLY A 13 -8.43 1.26 18.28
CA GLY A 13 -9.77 1.64 18.66
C GLY A 13 -10.64 2.26 17.56
N SER A 14 -10.06 2.53 16.41
CA SER A 14 -10.80 3.08 15.26
C SER A 14 -11.01 2.01 14.20
N ILE A 15 -12.16 2.05 13.56
CA ILE A 15 -12.51 1.11 12.50
C ILE A 15 -12.16 1.71 11.15
N TYR A 16 -11.40 0.96 10.37
CA TYR A 16 -11.03 1.32 9.01
C TYR A 16 -11.59 0.30 8.03
N LEU A 17 -11.83 0.74 6.81
CA LEU A 17 -12.24 -0.13 5.71
C LEU A 17 -11.12 -0.10 4.68
N TRP A 18 -10.74 -1.25 4.15
CA TRP A 18 -9.62 -1.31 3.22
C TRP A 18 -9.83 -2.35 2.14
N LYS A 19 -9.12 -2.16 1.05
CA LYS A 19 -9.09 -3.11 -0.06
C LYS A 19 -7.76 -3.00 -0.79
N THR A 20 -7.43 -4.03 -1.55
CA THR A 20 -6.26 -4.01 -2.43
C THR A 20 -6.71 -4.08 -3.88
N GLY A 21 -5.88 -3.60 -4.77
CA GLY A 21 -6.14 -3.67 -6.20
C GLY A 21 -4.85 -3.84 -6.98
N HIS A 22 -4.94 -4.54 -8.09
CA HIS A 22 -3.82 -4.75 -9.00
C HIS A 22 -4.10 -3.99 -10.28
N TYR A 23 -3.10 -3.26 -10.80
CA TYR A 23 -3.28 -2.54 -12.05
C TYR A 23 -1.98 -2.48 -12.85
N HIS A 24 -2.08 -2.09 -14.11
CA HIS A 24 -0.94 -1.99 -15.00
C HIS A 24 -0.75 -0.54 -15.43
N LEU A 25 0.50 -0.11 -15.48
CA LEU A 25 0.85 1.24 -15.90
C LEU A 25 0.98 1.27 -17.40
N LYS A 26 -0.08 1.67 -18.08
CA LYS A 26 -0.16 1.62 -19.53
C LYS A 26 0.67 2.67 -20.25
N GLU A 27 1.02 3.72 -19.57
CA GLU A 27 1.78 4.82 -20.14
C GLU A 27 3.27 4.51 -20.30
N PHE A 28 3.71 3.38 -19.80
CA PHE A 28 5.11 2.97 -19.90
C PHE A 28 5.26 1.93 -20.99
N LYS A 29 6.46 1.88 -21.56
CA LYS A 29 6.80 1.03 -22.68
C LYS A 29 6.48 -0.45 -22.43
N HIS A 30 6.70 -0.89 -21.20
CA HIS A 30 6.36 -2.23 -20.76
C HIS A 30 5.31 -2.09 -19.70
N SER A 31 4.22 -2.85 -19.82
CA SER A 31 3.19 -2.83 -18.82
C SER A 31 3.75 -3.30 -17.48
N GLU A 32 3.97 -2.36 -16.59
CA GLU A 32 4.46 -2.68 -15.26
C GLU A 32 3.28 -2.97 -14.35
N CYS A 33 3.38 -4.03 -13.57
CA CYS A 33 2.38 -4.33 -12.58
C CYS A 33 2.52 -3.40 -11.39
N ALA A 34 1.39 -3.00 -10.83
CA ALA A 34 1.36 -2.18 -9.65
C ALA A 34 0.25 -2.65 -8.72
N GLU A 35 0.42 -2.40 -7.44
CA GLU A 35 -0.59 -2.71 -6.44
C GLU A 35 -1.01 -1.41 -5.76
N ARG A 36 -2.24 -1.40 -5.30
CA ARG A 36 -2.76 -0.24 -4.56
C ARG A 36 -3.52 -0.74 -3.34
N VAL A 37 -3.23 -0.14 -2.19
CA VAL A 37 -4.02 -0.33 -0.99
C VAL A 37 -4.83 0.94 -0.78
N THR A 38 -6.13 0.79 -0.64
CA THR A 38 -7.03 1.92 -0.36
C THR A 38 -7.59 1.72 1.04
N VAL A 39 -7.51 2.75 1.86
CA VAL A 39 -8.00 2.70 3.25
C VAL A 39 -8.88 3.92 3.51
N TYR A 40 -10.01 3.68 4.14
CA TYR A 40 -10.91 4.73 4.63
C TYR A 40 -11.04 4.61 6.14
N LEU A 41 -11.12 5.73 6.83
CA LEU A 41 -11.64 5.72 8.18
C LEU A 41 -13.15 5.59 8.07
N LYS A 42 -13.75 4.70 8.84
CA LYS A 42 -15.21 4.51 8.81
C LYS A 42 -15.91 5.85 9.05
N ASP A 43 -16.93 6.13 8.26
CA ASP A 43 -17.71 7.36 8.28
C ASP A 43 -17.00 8.58 7.67
N TYR A 44 -15.78 8.41 7.16
CA TYR A 44 -15.02 9.48 6.49
C TYR A 44 -14.59 9.05 5.10
N LYS A 45 -15.57 8.73 4.26
CA LYS A 45 -15.29 8.14 2.93
C LYS A 45 -14.67 9.11 1.93
N ASN A 46 -14.73 10.41 2.20
CA ASN A 46 -14.17 11.40 1.28
C ASN A 46 -12.68 11.62 1.45
N SER A 47 -12.07 10.97 2.44
CA SER A 47 -10.66 11.17 2.76
C SER A 47 -9.89 9.85 2.78
N PRO A 48 -9.98 9.03 1.73
CA PRO A 48 -9.22 7.79 1.70
C PRO A 48 -7.75 8.06 1.50
N ILE A 49 -6.92 7.09 1.89
CA ILE A 49 -5.53 7.06 1.45
C ILE A 49 -5.38 5.97 0.41
N HIS A 50 -4.68 6.28 -0.67
CA HIS A 50 -4.33 5.34 -1.72
C HIS A 50 -2.82 5.17 -1.70
N ILE A 51 -2.36 4.01 -1.27
CA ILE A 51 -0.93 3.70 -1.23
C ILE A 51 -0.59 2.90 -2.46
N HIS A 52 0.29 3.45 -3.30
CA HIS A 52 0.66 2.84 -4.58
C HIS A 52 2.02 2.17 -4.46
N PHE A 53 2.10 0.94 -4.93
CA PHE A 53 3.33 0.15 -4.94
C PHE A 53 3.69 -0.10 -6.40
N ARG A 54 4.53 0.78 -6.93
CA ARG A 54 4.87 0.81 -8.35
C ARG A 54 6.38 0.81 -8.52
N LEU A 55 6.87 0.03 -9.47
CA LEU A 55 8.31 -0.05 -9.71
C LEU A 55 8.91 1.27 -10.18
N GLU A 56 8.17 2.07 -10.93
CA GLU A 56 8.63 3.36 -11.42
C GLU A 56 8.86 4.37 -10.32
N ASP A 57 8.20 4.20 -9.20
CA ASP A 57 8.38 5.12 -8.07
C ASP A 57 9.76 4.97 -7.44
N ASN A 58 10.50 3.95 -7.83
CA ASN A 58 11.86 3.72 -7.35
C ASN A 58 12.90 4.18 -8.36
N SER A 59 12.51 4.91 -9.40
CA SER A 59 13.42 5.29 -10.47
C SER A 59 14.57 6.19 -10.01
N TYR A 60 14.42 6.86 -8.90
CA TYR A 60 15.47 7.71 -8.34
C TYR A 60 16.51 6.92 -7.53
N LEU A 61 16.27 5.63 -7.28
CA LEU A 61 17.22 4.78 -6.59
C LEU A 61 18.29 4.28 -7.55
N PRO A 62 19.45 3.83 -7.03
CA PRO A 62 20.42 3.16 -7.87
C PRO A 62 19.77 2.04 -8.67
N GLU A 63 20.21 1.86 -9.90
CA GLU A 63 19.53 0.96 -10.82
C GLU A 63 19.37 -0.46 -10.29
N ASP A 64 20.39 -0.98 -9.65
CA ASP A 64 20.32 -2.34 -9.09
C ASP A 64 19.30 -2.44 -7.94
N LEU A 65 19.13 -1.39 -7.17
CA LEU A 65 18.15 -1.38 -6.10
C LEU A 65 16.75 -1.19 -6.64
N ALA A 66 16.59 -0.33 -7.65
CA ALA A 66 15.26 -0.01 -8.18
C ALA A 66 14.69 -1.15 -9.02
N LYS A 67 15.52 -1.82 -9.79
CA LYS A 67 15.03 -2.79 -10.76
C LYS A 67 14.94 -4.21 -10.26
N SER A 68 15.74 -4.59 -9.28
CA SER A 68 15.82 -5.99 -8.89
C SER A 68 15.31 -6.31 -7.50
N ASN A 69 14.91 -5.30 -6.74
CA ASN A 69 14.56 -5.55 -5.35
C ASN A 69 13.14 -5.97 -5.11
N TRP A 70 12.21 -5.55 -5.95
CA TRP A 70 10.81 -5.87 -5.70
C TRP A 70 10.17 -6.61 -6.86
N PHE A 71 9.50 -7.69 -6.51
CA PHE A 71 8.68 -8.48 -7.41
C PHE A 71 7.23 -8.37 -6.94
N ILE A 72 6.34 -8.03 -7.85
CA ILE A 72 4.93 -7.82 -7.53
C ILE A 72 4.11 -8.96 -8.09
N ASN A 73 3.34 -9.62 -7.23
CA ASN A 73 2.50 -10.73 -7.64
C ASN A 73 1.18 -10.70 -6.87
N TRP A 74 0.20 -10.01 -7.45
CA TRP A 74 -1.19 -9.98 -6.95
C TRP A 74 -1.30 -9.76 -5.45
N GLY A 75 -0.74 -8.65 -4.99
CA GLY A 75 -0.80 -8.24 -3.59
C GLY A 75 0.34 -8.77 -2.75
N CYS A 76 1.12 -9.71 -3.25
CA CYS A 76 2.30 -10.18 -2.56
C CYS A 76 3.54 -9.52 -3.16
N LEU A 77 4.27 -8.78 -2.35
CA LEU A 77 5.45 -8.04 -2.78
C LEU A 77 6.68 -8.65 -2.13
N GLN A 78 7.70 -8.87 -2.92
CA GLN A 78 8.88 -9.59 -2.45
C GLN A 78 10.16 -8.96 -2.96
N ASN A 79 11.16 -8.88 -2.10
CA ASN A 79 12.54 -8.63 -2.50
C ASN A 79 13.43 -9.69 -1.85
N LYS A 80 14.73 -9.52 -1.92
CA LYS A 80 15.66 -10.53 -1.38
C LYS A 80 15.49 -10.81 0.10
N ASN A 81 15.06 -9.80 0.85
CA ASN A 81 15.06 -9.86 2.31
C ASN A 81 13.66 -9.81 2.92
N LYS A 82 12.65 -9.52 2.15
CA LYS A 82 11.31 -9.30 2.67
C LYS A 82 10.25 -9.89 1.78
N VAL A 83 9.21 -10.41 2.42
CA VAL A 83 7.96 -10.74 1.75
C VAL A 83 6.87 -9.98 2.46
N VAL A 84 6.10 -9.20 1.73
CA VAL A 84 5.01 -8.41 2.28
C VAL A 84 3.74 -8.75 1.52
N ASN A 85 2.78 -9.33 2.21
CA ASN A 85 1.50 -9.69 1.62
C ASN A 85 0.47 -8.63 1.99
N LEU A 86 0.10 -7.79 1.02
CA LEU A 86 -0.85 -6.70 1.24
C LEU A 86 -2.26 -7.18 1.55
N ASN A 87 -2.52 -8.47 1.38
CA ASN A 87 -3.83 -9.03 1.71
C ASN A 87 -3.94 -9.46 3.18
N ARG A 88 -2.90 -9.28 3.95
CA ARG A 88 -2.90 -9.66 5.37
C ARG A 88 -3.24 -8.47 6.26
N PRO A 89 -4.23 -8.64 7.16
CA PRO A 89 -4.64 -7.53 8.04
C PRO A 89 -3.51 -6.95 8.87
N GLY A 90 -2.58 -7.78 9.33
CA GLY A 90 -1.46 -7.30 10.12
C GLY A 90 -0.56 -6.34 9.35
N VAL A 91 -0.38 -6.58 8.07
CA VAL A 91 0.40 -5.69 7.21
C VAL A 91 -0.35 -4.35 7.05
N ILE A 92 -1.65 -4.42 6.80
CA ILE A 92 -2.47 -3.21 6.64
C ILE A 92 -2.46 -2.37 7.93
N LYS A 93 -2.52 -3.02 9.08
CA LYS A 93 -2.48 -2.33 10.36
C LYS A 93 -1.19 -1.52 10.53
N ILE A 94 -0.05 -2.08 10.13
CA ILE A 94 1.23 -1.39 10.20
C ILE A 94 1.21 -0.18 9.28
N LEU A 95 0.68 -0.32 8.07
CA LEU A 95 0.59 0.79 7.13
C LEU A 95 -0.31 1.91 7.67
N ILE A 96 -1.47 1.55 8.20
CA ILE A 96 -2.39 2.55 8.76
C ILE A 96 -1.72 3.33 9.89
N ARG A 97 -1.08 2.63 10.82
CA ARG A 97 -0.39 3.29 11.93
C ARG A 97 0.68 4.25 11.45
N TYR A 98 1.42 3.84 10.43
CA TYR A 98 2.45 4.70 9.87
C TYR A 98 1.87 6.02 9.36
N PHE A 99 0.82 5.94 8.53
CA PHE A 99 0.27 7.13 7.90
C PHE A 99 -0.48 8.03 8.87
N ILE A 100 -1.16 7.45 9.85
CA ILE A 100 -1.82 8.25 10.90
C ILE A 100 -0.77 9.03 11.70
N SER A 101 0.40 8.45 11.92
CA SER A 101 1.46 9.13 12.67
C SER A 101 2.21 10.18 11.86
N LYS A 102 2.00 10.22 10.55
CA LYS A 102 2.73 11.13 9.66
C LYS A 102 1.84 12.23 9.09
N GLU A 103 1.13 11.92 8.03
CA GLU A 103 0.47 12.97 7.24
C GLU A 103 -1.01 12.77 7.03
N TRP A 104 -1.48 11.53 7.09
CA TRP A 104 -2.87 11.25 6.76
C TRP A 104 -3.77 11.56 7.95
N ASN A 105 -4.70 12.48 7.74
CA ASN A 105 -5.67 12.86 8.76
C ASN A 105 -7.07 12.73 8.15
N PRO A 106 -7.66 11.54 8.19
CA PRO A 106 -8.93 11.29 7.50
C PRO A 106 -10.11 12.05 8.05
N GLU A 107 -10.05 12.50 9.30
CA GLU A 107 -11.16 13.24 9.89
C GLU A 107 -11.25 14.68 9.40
N THR A 108 -10.13 15.27 9.02
CA THR A 108 -10.09 16.67 8.63
C THR A 108 -9.77 16.89 7.17
N SER A 109 -9.10 15.94 6.54
CA SER A 109 -8.71 16.02 5.15
C SER A 109 -9.89 15.89 4.26
N LYS A 110 -10.47 16.45 3.52
CA LYS A 110 -11.70 16.24 2.75
C LYS A 110 -11.44 15.76 1.33
N THR A 111 -10.21 15.34 1.07
CA THR A 111 -9.78 14.90 -0.25
C THR A 111 -8.99 13.61 -0.14
N PRO A 112 -8.97 12.80 -1.20
CA PRO A 112 -8.11 11.61 -1.23
C PRO A 112 -6.65 11.99 -1.11
N TYR A 113 -5.89 11.14 -0.42
CA TYR A 113 -4.45 11.29 -0.30
C TYR A 113 -3.79 10.16 -1.07
N HIS A 114 -2.91 10.49 -2.01
CA HIS A 114 -2.18 9.52 -2.80
C HIS A 114 -0.72 9.48 -2.38
N TYR A 115 -0.23 8.29 -2.05
CA TYR A 115 1.15 8.07 -1.71
C TYR A 115 1.76 7.12 -2.72
N TYR A 116 2.75 7.58 -3.48
CA TYR A 116 3.27 6.83 -4.61
C TYR A 116 4.58 6.07 -4.35
N SER A 117 5.17 6.24 -3.19
CA SER A 117 6.45 5.60 -2.86
C SER A 117 6.29 4.38 -1.97
N GLY A 118 5.26 3.57 -2.24
CA GLY A 118 4.95 2.42 -1.40
C GLY A 118 6.08 1.40 -1.29
N LEU A 119 6.77 1.10 -2.37
CA LEU A 119 7.85 0.12 -2.32
C LEU A 119 9.01 0.60 -1.46
N LYS A 120 9.35 1.88 -1.55
CA LYS A 120 10.37 2.44 -0.68
C LYS A 120 9.95 2.34 0.78
N LEU A 121 8.69 2.64 1.06
CA LEU A 121 8.15 2.55 2.40
C LEU A 121 8.25 1.14 2.96
N LEU A 122 7.91 0.12 2.15
CA LEU A 122 8.02 -1.27 2.60
C LEU A 122 9.46 -1.65 2.96
N SER A 123 10.43 -1.03 2.30
CA SER A 123 11.83 -1.28 2.61
C SER A 123 12.23 -0.67 3.96
N GLU A 124 11.52 0.34 4.41
CA GLU A 124 11.84 1.05 5.65
C GLU A 124 11.06 0.54 6.86
N LEU A 125 9.91 -0.07 6.64
CA LEU A 125 9.08 -0.55 7.74
C LEU A 125 9.44 -1.96 8.16
N ASP A 126 9.23 -2.25 9.44
CA ASP A 126 9.38 -3.59 9.96
C ASP A 126 8.06 -4.34 9.92
N PHE A 127 8.11 -5.55 9.39
CA PHE A 127 6.96 -6.46 9.38
C PHE A 127 7.37 -7.70 10.17
N PRO A 128 6.88 -7.85 11.40
CA PRO A 128 7.27 -8.97 12.24
C PRO A 128 7.03 -10.31 11.58
N GLU A 129 7.88 -11.28 11.88
CA GLU A 129 7.74 -12.63 11.39
C GLU A 129 6.37 -13.17 11.77
N GLY A 130 5.73 -13.85 10.84
CA GLY A 130 4.41 -14.42 11.07
C GLY A 130 3.24 -13.50 10.79
N ILE A 131 3.49 -12.23 10.48
CA ILE A 131 2.42 -11.29 10.21
C ILE A 131 1.82 -11.47 8.81
N ASN A 132 2.56 -12.06 7.92
CA ASN A 132 2.10 -12.32 6.56
C ASN A 132 1.30 -13.62 6.48
#